data_6933f6822589d1beb9fe016a32101e96
#
_entry.id   6933f6822589d1beb9fe016a32101e96
#
_cell.length_a   1.000
_cell.length_b   1.000
_cell.length_c   1.000
_cell.angle_alpha   90.00
_cell.angle_beta   90.00
_cell.angle_gamma   90.00
#
_symmetry.space_group_name_H-M   'P 1'
#
loop_
_entity.id
_entity.type
_entity.pdbx_description
1 polymer ?
#
loop_
_entity_poly.entity_id
_entity_poly.type
_entity_poly.pdbx_seq_one_letter_code
_entity_poly.pdbx_strand_id
1 'polypeptide(L)'
;MIVYLSTEDLLALVDDLGVGSVRDLGLLESAARRPATTLWGTPAYASLDEQAAALLESIVRSPPLADGNKRLGWLALVVFLGLNGVDLDAPDDEAYDTVIAVATGEADVRSVAETLRRWRAA
;
A
#
# COMPACT_ATOMS: atom_id res chain seq x y z
N MET A 1 -9.77 16.28 1.70
CA MET A 1 -9.28 15.52 2.87
C MET A 1 -9.01 14.09 2.47
N ILE A 2 -7.85 13.57 2.84
CA ILE A 2 -7.46 12.20 2.49
C ILE A 2 -8.18 11.21 3.40
N VAL A 3 -8.72 10.14 2.83
CA VAL A 3 -9.32 9.02 3.57
C VAL A 3 -8.27 7.94 3.72
N TYR A 4 -7.94 7.59 4.96
CA TYR A 4 -6.96 6.54 5.26
C TYR A 4 -7.64 5.22 5.59
N LEU A 5 -6.97 4.12 5.30
CA LEU A 5 -7.43 2.80 5.75
C LEU A 5 -7.08 2.62 7.23
N SER A 6 -8.04 2.15 8.01
CA SER A 6 -7.81 1.76 9.39
C SER A 6 -7.26 0.33 9.46
N THR A 7 -6.85 -0.09 10.66
CA THR A 7 -6.47 -1.49 10.90
C THR A 7 -7.65 -2.43 10.60
N GLU A 8 -8.87 -2.04 11.00
CA GLU A 8 -10.08 -2.83 10.72
C GLU A 8 -10.34 -2.94 9.23
N ASP A 9 -10.09 -1.89 8.47
CA ASP A 9 -10.21 -1.93 7.01
C ASP A 9 -9.24 -2.94 6.41
N LEU A 10 -7.98 -2.94 6.86
CA LEU A 10 -6.99 -3.91 6.40
C LEU A 10 -7.39 -5.34 6.77
N LEU A 11 -7.92 -5.55 7.97
CA LEU A 11 -8.41 -6.87 8.38
C LEU A 11 -9.55 -7.36 7.48
N ALA A 12 -10.45 -6.45 7.08
CA ALA A 12 -11.51 -6.78 6.13
C ALA A 12 -10.95 -7.20 4.77
N LEU A 13 -9.90 -6.54 4.29
CA LEU A 13 -9.23 -6.92 3.04
C LEU A 13 -8.55 -8.29 3.15
N VAL A 14 -7.97 -8.60 4.28
CA VAL A 14 -7.38 -9.94 4.54
C VAL A 14 -8.47 -11.01 4.42
N ASP A 15 -9.62 -10.77 5.04
CA ASP A 15 -10.76 -11.70 4.96
C ASP A 15 -11.24 -11.86 3.52
N ASP A 16 -11.38 -10.77 2.77
CA ASP A 16 -11.84 -10.79 1.40
C ASP A 16 -10.90 -11.59 0.49
N LEU A 17 -9.58 -11.48 0.73
CA LEU A 17 -8.60 -12.23 -0.04
C LEU A 17 -8.59 -13.72 0.28
N GLY A 18 -9.05 -14.11 1.47
CA GLY A 18 -8.99 -15.49 1.92
C GLY A 18 -7.57 -16.04 2.05
N VAL A 19 -6.59 -15.15 2.21
CA VAL A 19 -5.18 -15.53 2.42
C VAL A 19 -4.93 -15.70 3.91
N GLY A 20 -3.77 -16.23 4.26
CA GLY A 20 -3.42 -16.63 5.60
C GLY A 20 -3.79 -15.69 6.75
N SER A 21 -3.44 -16.11 7.94
CA SER A 21 -3.79 -15.39 9.18
C SER A 21 -2.84 -14.22 9.42
N VAL A 22 -3.32 -13.26 10.21
CA VAL A 22 -2.47 -12.18 10.72
C VAL A 22 -1.46 -12.78 11.70
N ARG A 23 -0.18 -12.65 11.41
CA ARG A 23 0.91 -13.12 12.24
C ARG A 23 1.34 -12.05 13.25
N ASP A 24 1.29 -10.79 12.86
CA ASP A 24 1.72 -9.66 13.68
C ASP A 24 0.77 -8.48 13.49
N LEU A 25 -0.15 -8.32 14.45
CA LEU A 25 -1.13 -7.24 14.41
C LEU A 25 -0.46 -5.88 14.51
N GLY A 26 0.63 -5.76 15.26
CA GLY A 26 1.37 -4.50 15.39
C GLY A 26 1.94 -4.03 14.05
N LEU A 27 2.43 -4.93 13.21
CA LEU A 27 2.89 -4.60 11.87
C LEU A 27 1.73 -4.17 10.97
N LEU A 28 0.56 -4.78 11.12
CA LEU A 28 -0.61 -4.36 10.36
C LEU A 28 -1.06 -2.95 10.76
N GLU A 29 -1.07 -2.65 12.06
CA GLU A 29 -1.38 -1.32 12.57
C GLU A 29 -0.38 -0.27 12.08
N SER A 30 0.92 -0.61 12.10
CA SER A 30 1.96 0.28 11.59
C SER A 30 1.77 0.59 10.11
N ALA A 31 1.40 -0.42 9.32
CA ALA A 31 1.12 -0.24 7.90
C ALA A 31 -0.06 0.72 7.69
N ALA A 32 -1.14 0.54 8.45
CA ALA A 32 -2.31 1.40 8.36
C ALA A 32 -1.98 2.88 8.64
N ARG A 33 -1.08 3.14 9.59
CA ARG A 33 -0.71 4.49 10.01
C ARG A 33 0.33 5.14 9.10
N ARG A 34 1.13 4.35 8.42
CA ARG A 34 2.30 4.87 7.70
C ARG A 34 1.98 5.96 6.69
N PRO A 35 0.92 5.88 5.87
CA PRO A 35 0.61 6.96 4.92
C PRO A 35 0.41 8.33 5.56
N ALA A 36 -0.11 8.39 6.77
CA ALA A 36 -0.39 9.63 7.49
C ALA A 36 0.77 10.12 8.35
N THR A 37 1.94 9.49 8.26
CA THR A 37 3.11 9.85 9.08
C THR A 37 3.50 11.31 8.87
N THR A 38 3.78 12.01 9.98
CA THR A 38 4.32 13.36 9.95
C THR A 38 5.68 13.39 10.64
N LEU A 39 6.55 14.29 10.17
CA LEU A 39 7.83 14.57 10.77
C LEU A 39 7.85 16.06 11.09
N TRP A 40 7.93 16.39 12.38
CA TRP A 40 7.93 17.80 12.83
C TRP A 40 6.71 18.58 12.31
N GLY A 41 5.53 17.93 12.30
CA GLY A 41 4.29 18.54 11.84
C GLY A 41 4.11 18.60 10.34
N THR A 42 5.09 18.11 9.55
CA THR A 42 5.02 18.09 8.09
C THR A 42 4.80 16.65 7.61
N PRO A 43 3.90 16.42 6.63
CA PRO A 43 3.69 15.09 6.10
C PRO A 43 4.99 14.48 5.56
N ALA A 44 5.31 13.25 6.00
CA ALA A 44 6.46 12.51 5.48
C ALA A 44 6.30 12.15 4.02
N TYR A 45 5.05 11.94 3.59
CA TYR A 45 4.67 11.61 2.22
C TYR A 45 3.71 12.70 1.72
N ALA A 46 4.21 13.58 0.86
CA ALA A 46 3.49 14.81 0.49
C ALA A 46 2.35 14.57 -0.49
N SER A 47 2.42 13.54 -1.33
CA SER A 47 1.40 13.23 -2.33
C SER A 47 0.63 11.98 -1.98
N LEU A 48 -0.57 11.85 -2.55
CA LEU A 48 -1.39 10.66 -2.40
C LEU A 48 -0.68 9.43 -2.95
N ASP A 49 0.03 9.57 -4.08
CA ASP A 49 0.79 8.48 -4.68
C ASP A 49 1.92 8.01 -3.80
N GLU A 50 2.63 8.93 -3.14
CA GLU A 50 3.68 8.57 -2.18
C GLU A 50 3.10 7.86 -0.96
N GLN A 51 1.94 8.31 -0.48
CA GLN A 51 1.25 7.67 0.64
C GLN A 51 0.82 6.24 0.29
N ALA A 52 0.28 6.04 -0.91
CA ALA A 52 -0.09 4.71 -1.40
C ALA A 52 1.14 3.80 -1.53
N ALA A 53 2.23 4.32 -2.05
CA ALA A 53 3.49 3.60 -2.17
C ALA A 53 4.05 3.21 -0.79
N ALA A 54 3.95 4.10 0.19
CA ALA A 54 4.39 3.83 1.57
C ALA A 54 3.56 2.72 2.22
N LEU A 55 2.26 2.69 1.97
CA LEU A 55 1.38 1.62 2.44
C LEU A 55 1.81 0.27 1.86
N LEU A 56 2.00 0.20 0.55
CA LEU A 56 2.48 -1.01 -0.11
C LEU A 56 3.82 -1.47 0.49
N GLU A 57 4.78 -0.57 0.58
CA GLU A 57 6.11 -0.90 1.10
C GLU A 57 6.04 -1.45 2.52
N SER A 58 5.23 -0.84 3.37
CA SER A 58 5.08 -1.28 4.77
C SER A 58 4.56 -2.71 4.85
N ILE A 59 3.57 -3.06 4.03
CA ILE A 59 2.96 -4.39 4.05
C ILE A 59 3.92 -5.46 3.50
N VAL A 60 4.63 -5.17 2.40
CA VAL A 60 5.45 -6.21 1.76
C VAL A 60 6.84 -6.32 2.35
N ARG A 61 7.39 -5.26 2.95
CA ARG A 61 8.73 -5.29 3.56
C ARG A 61 8.72 -5.57 5.05
N SER A 62 7.61 -5.30 5.73
CA SER A 62 7.38 -5.64 7.13
C SER A 62 6.10 -6.46 7.21
N PRO A 63 6.14 -7.71 6.73
CA PRO A 63 4.93 -8.46 6.42
C PRO A 63 4.13 -8.84 7.67
N PRO A 64 2.86 -8.39 7.76
CA PRO A 64 2.01 -8.69 8.92
C PRO A 64 1.32 -10.06 8.86
N LEU A 65 1.26 -10.69 7.69
CA LEU A 65 0.56 -11.96 7.50
C LEU A 65 1.54 -13.13 7.44
N ALA A 66 1.04 -14.33 7.74
CA ALA A 66 1.79 -15.55 7.52
C ALA A 66 2.06 -15.79 6.03
N ASP A 67 1.09 -15.42 5.17
CA ASP A 67 1.18 -15.55 3.72
C ASP A 67 0.23 -14.53 3.06
N GLY A 68 0.44 -14.23 1.78
CA GLY A 68 -0.43 -13.34 1.03
C GLY A 68 -0.11 -11.85 1.17
N ASN A 69 1.04 -11.48 1.72
CA ASN A 69 1.41 -10.08 1.96
C ASN A 69 1.49 -9.25 0.67
N LYS A 70 1.99 -9.83 -0.42
CA LYS A 70 2.07 -9.11 -1.70
C LYS A 70 0.68 -8.83 -2.27
N ARG A 71 -0.24 -9.78 -2.14
CA ARG A 71 -1.63 -9.57 -2.56
C ARG A 71 -2.31 -8.51 -1.70
N LEU A 72 -2.12 -8.57 -0.39
CA LEU A 72 -2.67 -7.56 0.50
C LEU A 72 -2.10 -6.18 0.19
N GLY A 73 -0.79 -6.10 -0.01
CA GLY A 73 -0.13 -4.82 -0.30
C GLY A 73 -0.68 -4.16 -1.56
N TRP A 74 -0.84 -4.91 -2.63
CA TRP A 74 -1.40 -4.38 -3.87
C TRP A 74 -2.87 -3.99 -3.71
N LEU A 75 -3.68 -4.86 -3.11
CA LEU A 75 -5.11 -4.58 -2.89
C LEU A 75 -5.29 -3.33 -2.01
N ALA A 76 -4.52 -3.23 -0.93
CA ALA A 76 -4.59 -2.08 -0.04
C ALA A 76 -4.25 -0.78 -0.77
N LEU A 77 -3.21 -0.79 -1.60
CA LEU A 77 -2.83 0.35 -2.43
C LEU A 77 -3.97 0.77 -3.36
N VAL A 78 -4.55 -0.17 -4.06
CA VAL A 78 -5.64 0.11 -5.02
C VAL A 78 -6.88 0.63 -4.29
N VAL A 79 -7.26 0.02 -3.18
CA VAL A 79 -8.43 0.46 -2.38
C VAL A 79 -8.19 1.85 -1.79
N PHE A 80 -6.99 2.10 -1.26
CA PHE A 80 -6.64 3.42 -0.72
C PHE A 80 -6.77 4.51 -1.78
N LEU A 81 -6.21 4.29 -2.96
CA LEU A 81 -6.33 5.25 -4.06
C LEU A 81 -7.78 5.41 -4.51
N GLY A 82 -8.53 4.31 -4.63
CA GLY A 82 -9.93 4.34 -5.03
C GLY A 82 -10.81 5.14 -4.07
N LEU A 83 -10.60 4.99 -2.75
CA LEU A 83 -11.30 5.77 -1.73
C LEU A 83 -11.01 7.26 -1.84
N ASN A 84 -9.90 7.62 -2.45
CA ASN A 84 -9.49 9.01 -2.65
C ASN A 84 -9.69 9.49 -4.10
N GLY A 85 -10.53 8.79 -4.86
CA GLY A 85 -10.95 9.22 -6.19
C GLY A 85 -9.96 8.90 -7.31
N VAL A 86 -9.00 8.02 -7.08
CA VAL A 86 -7.99 7.64 -8.07
C VAL A 86 -8.14 6.18 -8.46
N ASP A 87 -8.42 5.96 -9.75
CA ASP A 87 -8.42 4.63 -10.34
C ASP A 87 -7.12 4.43 -11.13
N LEU A 88 -6.58 3.22 -11.07
CA LEU A 88 -5.38 2.86 -11.81
C LEU A 88 -5.73 2.00 -13.02
N ASP A 89 -5.05 2.28 -14.12
CA ASP A 89 -5.04 1.42 -15.30
C ASP A 89 -3.65 0.80 -15.40
N ALA A 90 -3.37 -0.14 -14.49
CA ALA A 90 -2.07 -0.78 -14.39
C ALA A 90 -2.06 -2.08 -15.19
N PRO A 91 -1.10 -2.24 -16.11
CA PRO A 91 -0.90 -3.54 -16.76
C PRO A 91 -0.55 -4.61 -15.71
N ASP A 92 -1.18 -5.77 -15.76
CA ASP A 92 -1.03 -6.81 -14.75
C ASP A 92 0.43 -7.20 -14.52
N ASP A 93 1.19 -7.41 -15.58
CA ASP A 93 2.60 -7.81 -15.48
C ASP A 93 3.45 -6.72 -14.82
N GLU A 94 3.22 -5.45 -15.18
CA GLU A 94 3.95 -4.33 -14.60
C GLU A 94 3.58 -4.11 -13.13
N ALA A 95 2.31 -4.29 -12.79
CA ALA A 95 1.86 -4.22 -11.40
C ALA A 95 2.53 -5.30 -10.55
N TYR A 96 2.57 -6.52 -11.05
CA TYR A 96 3.25 -7.62 -10.37
C TYR A 96 4.74 -7.32 -10.17
N ASP A 97 5.44 -6.90 -11.24
CA ASP A 97 6.86 -6.59 -11.19
C ASP A 97 7.15 -5.46 -10.19
N THR A 98 6.29 -4.46 -10.12
CA THR A 98 6.42 -3.36 -9.18
C THR A 98 6.34 -3.84 -7.74
N VAL A 99 5.36 -4.68 -7.42
CA VAL A 99 5.22 -5.25 -6.06
C VAL A 99 6.46 -6.06 -5.68
N ILE A 100 6.97 -6.89 -6.60
CA ILE A 100 8.19 -7.66 -6.36
C ILE A 100 9.38 -6.74 -6.14
N ALA A 101 9.53 -5.69 -6.95
CA ALA A 101 10.63 -4.74 -6.81
C ALA A 101 10.60 -4.02 -5.45
N VAL A 102 9.42 -3.68 -4.95
CA VAL A 102 9.27 -3.10 -3.61
C VAL A 102 9.66 -4.13 -2.53
N ALA A 103 9.16 -5.36 -2.67
CA ALA A 103 9.43 -6.42 -1.70
C ALA A 103 10.92 -6.74 -1.58
N THR A 104 11.66 -6.66 -2.68
CA THR A 104 13.11 -6.93 -2.70
C THR A 104 13.96 -5.70 -2.36
N GLY A 105 13.36 -4.52 -2.24
CA GLY A 105 14.07 -3.29 -1.96
C GLY A 105 14.64 -2.59 -3.19
N GLU A 106 14.37 -3.08 -4.40
CA GLU A 106 14.83 -2.46 -5.64
C GLU A 106 14.09 -1.15 -5.96
N ALA A 107 12.80 -1.07 -5.58
CA ALA A 107 11.99 0.12 -5.77
C ALA A 107 11.68 0.77 -4.43
N ASP A 108 11.79 2.09 -4.37
CA ASP A 108 11.45 2.88 -3.19
C ASP A 108 10.10 3.59 -3.35
N VAL A 109 9.67 4.29 -2.31
CA VAL A 109 8.39 5.01 -2.31
C VAL A 109 8.31 6.02 -3.46
N ARG A 110 9.39 6.76 -3.70
CA ARG A 110 9.40 7.80 -4.74
C ARG A 110 9.24 7.21 -6.14
N SER A 111 9.99 6.15 -6.45
CA SER A 111 9.90 5.51 -7.77
C SER A 111 8.55 4.85 -7.99
N VAL A 112 7.97 4.25 -6.97
CA VAL A 112 6.62 3.67 -7.07
C VAL A 112 5.58 4.78 -7.28
N ALA A 113 5.69 5.89 -6.57
CA ALA A 113 4.78 7.01 -6.75
C ALA A 113 4.78 7.54 -8.19
N GLU A 114 5.96 7.64 -8.83
CA GLU A 114 6.07 8.02 -10.24
C GLU A 114 5.37 7.02 -11.15
N THR A 115 5.54 5.74 -10.89
CA THR A 115 4.88 4.67 -11.63
C THR A 115 3.36 4.77 -11.50
N LEU A 116 2.85 5.00 -10.28
CA LEU A 116 1.40 5.15 -10.05
C LEU A 116 0.82 6.33 -10.83
N ARG A 117 1.55 7.43 -10.90
CA ARG A 117 1.09 8.59 -11.68
C ARG A 117 0.92 8.26 -13.16
N ARG A 118 1.81 7.45 -13.72
CA ARG A 118 1.70 7.01 -15.11
C ARG A 118 0.50 6.09 -15.35
N TRP A 119 0.09 5.34 -14.33
CA TRP A 119 -1.02 4.38 -14.42
C TRP A 119 -2.39 4.98 -14.09
N ARG A 120 -2.47 6.24 -13.73
CA ARG A 120 -3.76 6.85 -13.45
C ARG A 120 -4.66 6.79 -14.67
N ALA A 121 -5.89 6.29 -14.47
CA ALA A 121 -6.91 6.31 -15.51
C ALA A 121 -7.31 7.76 -15.79
N ALA A 122 -7.56 8.06 -17.04
CA ALA A 122 -7.95 9.40 -17.47
C ALA A 122 -9.34 9.82 -16.94
#